data_a5cd8976a6b3318df460c422b9c683c5
#
_entry.id   a5cd8976a6b3318df460c422b9c683c5
#
_cell.length_a   1.000
_cell.length_b   1.000
_cell.length_c   1.000
_cell.angle_alpha   90.00
_cell.angle_beta   90.00
_cell.angle_gamma   90.00
#
_symmetry.space_group_name_H-M   'P 1'
#
loop_
_entity.id
_entity.type
_entity.pdbx_description
1 polymer ?
#
loop_
_entity_poly.entity_id
_entity_poly.type
_entity_poly.pdbx_seq_one_letter_code
_entity_poly.pdbx_strand_id
1 'polypeptide(L)'
;MQHILIVEDDLDIQDLLRNFLREAGYETTIASDGMEAIALFSATHFDLVLLDIMLPKIDGFTVCELIRKQSQVPIIMLTALNGEEEQIKGLDLQVDDYITKPFSMPILIRKIAAVLRRSTMIPDQEHQTI
;
A
#
# COMPACT_ATOMS: atom_id res chain seq x y z
N MET A 1 -8.39 11.29 -10.36
CA MET A 1 -8.54 9.89 -9.94
C MET A 1 -7.32 9.48 -9.14
N GLN A 2 -7.52 8.91 -7.96
CA GLN A 2 -6.41 8.51 -7.12
C GLN A 2 -5.74 7.26 -7.66
N HIS A 3 -4.42 7.20 -7.57
CA HIS A 3 -3.60 6.18 -8.20
C HIS A 3 -2.96 5.29 -7.13
N ILE A 4 -3.19 3.99 -7.21
CA ILE A 4 -2.72 3.01 -6.24
C ILE A 4 -1.68 2.10 -6.89
N LEU A 5 -0.53 1.96 -6.22
CA LEU A 5 0.48 0.99 -6.61
C LEU A 5 0.19 -0.33 -5.89
N ILE A 6 0.03 -1.40 -6.65
CA ILE A 6 -0.20 -2.73 -6.10
C ILE A 6 1.08 -3.54 -6.26
N VAL A 7 1.70 -3.91 -5.14
CA VAL A 7 2.93 -4.70 -5.15
C VAL A 7 2.60 -6.10 -4.69
N GLU A 8 2.49 -7.03 -5.62
CA GLU A 8 2.02 -8.38 -5.41
C GLU A 8 2.53 -9.28 -6.54
N ASP A 9 3.08 -10.44 -6.21
CA ASP A 9 3.63 -11.34 -7.23
C ASP A 9 2.63 -12.39 -7.74
N ASP A 10 1.54 -12.63 -7.01
CA ASP A 10 0.51 -13.59 -7.42
C ASP A 10 -0.39 -12.98 -8.48
N LEU A 11 -0.42 -13.59 -9.67
CA LEU A 11 -1.18 -13.04 -10.79
C LEU A 11 -2.67 -13.00 -10.54
N ASP A 12 -3.23 -13.99 -9.85
CA ASP A 12 -4.65 -14.01 -9.56
C ASP A 12 -5.03 -12.91 -8.59
N ILE A 13 -4.20 -12.66 -7.59
CA ILE A 13 -4.43 -11.58 -6.64
C ILE A 13 -4.28 -10.24 -7.32
N GLN A 14 -3.30 -10.08 -8.20
CA GLN A 14 -3.16 -8.86 -9.00
C GLN A 14 -4.43 -8.53 -9.75
N ASP A 15 -4.98 -9.52 -10.45
CA ASP A 15 -6.19 -9.32 -11.25
C ASP A 15 -7.38 -8.99 -10.38
N LEU A 16 -7.52 -9.69 -9.26
CA LEU A 16 -8.60 -9.44 -8.31
C LEU A 16 -8.54 -8.00 -7.77
N LEU A 17 -7.38 -7.58 -7.31
CA LEU A 17 -7.20 -6.25 -6.75
C LEU A 17 -7.44 -5.18 -7.82
N ARG A 18 -6.85 -5.36 -9.00
CA ARG A 18 -7.00 -4.39 -10.07
C ARG A 18 -8.46 -4.18 -10.44
N ASN A 19 -9.20 -5.28 -10.60
CA ASN A 19 -10.59 -5.19 -11.02
C ASN A 19 -11.47 -4.53 -9.97
N PHE A 20 -11.33 -4.92 -8.71
CA PHE A 20 -12.13 -4.33 -7.64
C PHE A 20 -11.79 -2.86 -7.40
N LEU A 21 -10.51 -2.50 -7.43
CA LEU A 21 -10.11 -1.12 -7.22
C LEU A 21 -10.56 -0.23 -8.37
N ARG A 22 -10.49 -0.75 -9.59
CA ARG A 22 -10.95 -0.01 -10.76
C ARG A 22 -12.44 0.27 -10.66
N GLU A 23 -13.23 -0.72 -10.25
CA GLU A 23 -14.66 -0.53 -10.04
C GLU A 23 -14.96 0.48 -8.95
N ALA A 24 -14.09 0.57 -7.96
CA ALA A 24 -14.25 1.54 -6.87
C ALA A 24 -13.80 2.95 -7.27
N GLY A 25 -13.29 3.14 -8.49
CA GLY A 25 -12.93 4.46 -8.99
C GLY A 25 -11.46 4.80 -8.88
N TYR A 26 -10.61 3.82 -8.64
CA TYR A 26 -9.16 4.05 -8.53
C TYR A 26 -8.43 3.66 -9.81
N GLU A 27 -7.36 4.38 -10.09
CA GLU A 27 -6.40 3.99 -11.10
C GLU A 27 -5.36 3.10 -10.45
N THR A 28 -4.89 2.06 -11.15
CA THR A 28 -3.95 1.11 -10.56
C THR A 28 -2.75 0.87 -11.45
N THR A 29 -1.61 0.59 -10.83
CA THR A 29 -0.40 0.11 -11.49
C THR A 29 0.11 -1.06 -10.67
N ILE A 30 0.57 -2.11 -11.33
CA ILE A 30 1.03 -3.33 -10.67
C ILE A 30 2.53 -3.48 -10.79
N ALA A 31 3.16 -3.79 -9.67
CA ALA A 31 4.55 -4.23 -9.61
C ALA A 31 4.56 -5.67 -9.12
N SER A 32 5.27 -6.55 -9.82
CA SER A 32 5.29 -7.97 -9.51
C SER A 32 6.39 -8.36 -8.53
N ASP A 33 7.30 -7.46 -8.24
CA ASP A 33 8.35 -7.68 -7.25
C ASP A 33 8.80 -6.34 -6.65
N GLY A 34 9.67 -6.43 -5.64
CA GLY A 34 10.10 -5.23 -4.93
C GLY A 34 10.97 -4.30 -5.76
N MET A 35 11.77 -4.84 -6.67
CA MET A 35 12.62 -4.01 -7.53
C MET A 35 11.76 -3.18 -8.47
N GLU A 36 10.77 -3.81 -9.09
CA GLU A 36 9.85 -3.12 -9.97
C GLU A 36 9.07 -2.05 -9.22
N ALA A 37 8.66 -2.37 -7.99
CA ALA A 37 7.92 -1.41 -7.15
C ALA A 37 8.72 -0.15 -6.90
N ILE A 38 9.99 -0.29 -6.54
CA ILE A 38 10.84 0.87 -6.27
C ILE A 38 11.06 1.70 -7.54
N ALA A 39 11.28 1.04 -8.67
CA ALA A 39 11.48 1.74 -9.94
C ALA A 39 10.22 2.54 -10.32
N LEU A 40 9.05 1.91 -10.21
CA LEU A 40 7.79 2.59 -10.51
C LEU A 40 7.50 3.72 -9.54
N PHE A 41 7.75 3.48 -8.26
CA PHE A 41 7.49 4.49 -7.24
C PHE A 41 8.34 5.74 -7.44
N SER A 42 9.59 5.56 -7.87
CA SER A 42 10.49 6.70 -8.11
C SER A 42 10.12 7.49 -9.37
N ALA A 43 9.43 6.85 -10.31
CA ALA A 43 9.12 7.46 -11.61
C ALA A 43 7.70 8.04 -11.70
N THR A 44 6.81 7.66 -10.79
CA THR A 44 5.38 7.97 -10.89
C THR A 44 4.83 8.36 -9.53
N HIS A 45 3.88 9.29 -9.51
CA HIS A 45 3.19 9.65 -8.28
C HIS A 45 2.09 8.63 -7.95
N PHE A 46 2.07 8.17 -6.71
CA PHE A 46 1.02 7.30 -6.21
C PHE A 46 0.42 7.90 -4.95
N ASP A 47 -0.88 7.70 -4.78
CA ASP A 47 -1.60 8.18 -3.61
C ASP A 47 -1.62 7.17 -2.47
N LEU A 48 -1.40 5.90 -2.80
CA LEU A 48 -1.38 4.82 -1.81
C LEU A 48 -0.64 3.62 -2.40
N VAL A 49 0.01 2.85 -1.53
CA VAL A 49 0.69 1.60 -1.92
C VAL A 49 0.07 0.44 -1.16
N LEU A 50 -0.39 -0.58 -1.89
CA LEU A 50 -0.76 -1.87 -1.33
C LEU A 50 0.46 -2.77 -1.51
N LEU A 51 0.99 -3.31 -0.42
CA LEU A 51 2.31 -3.92 -0.43
C LEU A 51 2.28 -5.27 0.27
N ASP A 52 2.50 -6.34 -0.49
CA ASP A 52 2.63 -7.67 0.07
C ASP A 52 3.99 -7.79 0.77
N ILE A 53 3.99 -8.41 1.95
CA ILE A 53 5.22 -8.64 2.70
C ILE A 53 6.06 -9.73 2.05
N MET A 54 5.42 -10.79 1.56
CA MET A 54 6.11 -11.95 0.99
C MET A 54 6.34 -11.77 -0.50
N LEU A 55 7.40 -11.06 -0.85
CA LEU A 55 7.75 -10.79 -2.25
C LEU A 55 9.06 -11.46 -2.63
N PRO A 56 9.22 -11.84 -3.93
CA PRO A 56 10.53 -12.28 -4.41
C PRO A 56 11.50 -11.10 -4.49
N LYS A 57 12.77 -11.41 -4.51
CA LYS A 57 13.91 -10.47 -4.63
C LYS A 57 14.08 -9.60 -3.40
N ILE A 58 13.15 -8.66 -3.15
CA ILE A 58 13.20 -7.80 -1.98
C ILE A 58 11.86 -7.94 -1.27
N ASP A 59 11.86 -8.25 0.02
CA ASP A 59 10.61 -8.43 0.75
C ASP A 59 9.88 -7.09 0.96
N GLY A 60 8.62 -7.19 1.38
CA GLY A 60 7.78 -6.01 1.53
C GLY A 60 8.27 -5.02 2.58
N PHE A 61 8.88 -5.50 3.66
CA PHE A 61 9.42 -4.60 4.68
C PHE A 61 10.56 -3.75 4.12
N THR A 62 11.42 -4.36 3.32
CA THR A 62 12.53 -3.65 2.69
C THR A 62 12.01 -2.61 1.69
N VAL A 63 11.00 -2.98 0.91
CA VAL A 63 10.36 -2.05 -0.02
C VAL A 63 9.78 -0.86 0.75
N CYS A 64 9.08 -1.12 1.85
CA CYS A 64 8.49 -0.07 2.68
C CYS A 64 9.58 0.86 3.23
N GLU A 65 10.66 0.30 3.70
CA GLU A 65 11.79 1.07 4.22
C GLU A 65 12.35 2.01 3.16
N LEU A 66 12.54 1.51 1.95
CA LEU A 66 13.04 2.31 0.85
C LEU A 66 12.06 3.42 0.44
N ILE A 67 10.78 3.12 0.43
CA ILE A 67 9.76 4.13 0.14
C ILE A 67 9.77 5.22 1.21
N ARG A 68 9.90 4.83 2.48
CA ARG A 68 9.88 5.79 3.58
C ARG A 68 11.08 6.74 3.58
N LYS A 69 12.16 6.37 2.93
CA LYS A 69 13.30 7.28 2.78
C LYS A 69 12.98 8.46 1.87
N GLN A 70 11.98 8.34 1.02
CA GLN A 70 11.67 9.40 0.05
C GLN A 70 10.23 9.91 0.12
N SER A 71 9.34 9.28 0.93
CA SER A 71 7.93 9.65 0.89
C SER A 71 7.19 9.21 2.14
N GLN A 72 6.13 9.95 2.48
CA GLN A 72 5.17 9.58 3.51
C GLN A 72 3.87 9.05 2.92
N VAL A 73 3.92 8.54 1.71
CA VAL A 73 2.75 7.99 1.04
C VAL A 73 2.09 6.92 1.92
N PRO A 74 0.75 6.88 1.97
CA PRO A 74 0.05 5.84 2.73
C PRO A 74 0.39 4.45 2.22
N ILE A 75 0.66 3.53 3.15
CA ILE A 75 0.98 2.14 2.83
C ILE A 75 0.07 1.22 3.63
N ILE A 76 -0.56 0.28 2.94
CA ILE A 76 -1.32 -0.80 3.57
C ILE A 76 -0.59 -2.11 3.25
N MET A 77 -0.21 -2.84 4.28
CA MET A 77 0.48 -4.12 4.12
C MET A 77 -0.53 -5.25 3.90
N LEU A 78 -0.28 -6.06 2.88
CA LEU A 78 -1.02 -7.30 2.65
C LEU A 78 -0.15 -8.44 3.14
N THR A 79 -0.69 -9.32 3.98
CA THR A 79 0.13 -10.37 4.56
C THR A 79 -0.65 -11.62 4.90
N ALA A 80 -0.03 -12.79 4.67
CA ALA A 80 -0.50 -14.05 5.23
C ALA A 80 0.03 -14.23 6.66
N LEU A 81 0.95 -13.36 7.08
CA LEU A 81 1.57 -13.39 8.38
C LEU A 81 0.74 -12.58 9.37
N ASN A 82 0.45 -13.15 10.53
CA ASN A 82 -0.32 -12.45 11.56
C ASN A 82 0.40 -12.43 12.90
N GLY A 83 1.72 -12.63 12.89
CA GLY A 83 2.52 -12.62 14.10
C GLY A 83 2.79 -11.22 14.62
N GLU A 84 3.04 -11.13 15.91
CA GLU A 84 3.32 -9.86 16.56
C GLU A 84 4.58 -9.20 16.01
N GLU A 85 5.60 -10.00 15.68
CA GLU A 85 6.86 -9.45 15.18
C GLU A 85 6.66 -8.68 13.87
N GLU A 86 5.85 -9.21 12.97
CA GLU A 86 5.58 -8.56 11.70
C GLU A 86 4.79 -7.28 11.91
N GLN A 87 3.85 -7.29 12.84
CA GLN A 87 3.05 -6.10 13.13
C GLN A 87 3.90 -5.00 13.76
N ILE A 88 4.76 -5.37 14.69
CA ILE A 88 5.67 -4.41 15.34
C ILE A 88 6.61 -3.80 14.31
N LYS A 89 7.18 -4.64 13.44
CA LYS A 89 8.07 -4.19 12.38
C LYS A 89 7.37 -3.19 11.44
N GLY A 90 6.12 -3.46 11.11
CA GLY A 90 5.34 -2.54 10.29
C GLY A 90 5.07 -1.23 10.99
N LEU A 91 4.80 -1.25 12.29
CA LEU A 91 4.60 -0.03 13.06
C LEU A 91 5.88 0.81 13.08
N ASP A 92 7.03 0.18 13.21
CA ASP A 92 8.32 0.87 13.16
C ASP A 92 8.54 1.54 11.81
N LEU A 93 8.01 0.96 10.73
CA LEU A 93 8.11 1.51 9.39
C LEU A 93 6.97 2.46 9.05
N GLN A 94 6.09 2.71 10.01
CA GLN A 94 5.00 3.67 9.87
C GLN A 94 4.04 3.30 8.73
N VAL A 95 3.62 2.03 8.68
CA VAL A 95 2.55 1.65 7.76
C VAL A 95 1.21 2.12 8.32
N ASP A 96 0.27 2.38 7.44
CA ASP A 96 -1.01 2.95 7.83
C ASP A 96 -2.02 1.91 8.26
N ASP A 97 -1.93 0.70 7.72
CA ASP A 97 -2.82 -0.38 8.10
C ASP A 97 -2.29 -1.71 7.59
N TYR A 98 -2.91 -2.77 8.05
CA TYR A 98 -2.64 -4.15 7.64
C TYR A 98 -3.91 -4.81 7.20
N ILE A 99 -3.80 -5.78 6.31
CA ILE A 99 -4.89 -6.69 6.03
C ILE A 99 -4.30 -8.09 5.81
N THR A 100 -4.88 -9.09 6.50
CA THR A 100 -4.38 -10.46 6.41
C THR A 100 -5.08 -11.21 5.28
N LYS A 101 -4.32 -12.06 4.61
CA LYS A 101 -4.84 -12.95 3.57
C LYS A 101 -5.42 -14.21 4.22
N PRO A 102 -6.51 -14.77 3.73
CA PRO A 102 -7.36 -14.21 2.68
C PRO A 102 -8.15 -13.01 3.19
N PHE A 103 -8.34 -12.02 2.36
CA PHE A 103 -8.99 -10.79 2.78
C PHE A 103 -10.32 -10.56 2.05
N SER A 104 -11.19 -9.81 2.71
CA SER A 104 -12.47 -9.39 2.14
C SER A 104 -12.24 -8.14 1.29
N MET A 105 -12.66 -8.18 0.03
CA MET A 105 -12.53 -7.01 -0.84
C MET A 105 -13.32 -5.81 -0.33
N PRO A 106 -14.57 -5.97 0.14
CA PRO A 106 -15.28 -4.82 0.72
C PRO A 106 -14.54 -4.19 1.90
N ILE A 107 -13.93 -5.00 2.77
CA ILE A 107 -13.17 -4.47 3.90
C ILE A 107 -11.92 -3.75 3.41
N LEU A 108 -11.21 -4.32 2.44
CA LEU A 108 -10.03 -3.68 1.89
C LEU A 108 -10.36 -2.31 1.28
N ILE A 109 -11.42 -2.24 0.51
CA ILE A 109 -11.84 -1.00 -0.13
C ILE A 109 -12.17 0.07 0.91
N ARG A 110 -12.83 -0.32 2.01
CA ARG A 110 -13.14 0.62 3.09
C ARG A 110 -11.88 1.10 3.80
N LYS A 111 -10.91 0.22 4.01
CA LYS A 111 -9.64 0.60 4.61
C LYS A 111 -8.87 1.58 3.72
N ILE A 112 -8.86 1.31 2.42
CA ILE A 112 -8.22 2.21 1.46
C ILE A 112 -8.87 3.59 1.51
N ALA A 113 -10.19 3.64 1.46
CA ALA A 113 -10.90 4.91 1.49
C ALA A 113 -10.61 5.69 2.78
N ALA A 114 -10.57 4.98 3.92
CA ALA A 114 -10.30 5.61 5.20
C ALA A 114 -8.89 6.17 5.27
N VAL A 115 -7.90 5.40 4.81
CA VAL A 115 -6.50 5.83 4.81
C VAL A 115 -6.29 7.01 3.89
N LEU A 116 -6.86 6.97 2.70
CA LEU A 116 -6.76 8.08 1.74
C LEU A 116 -7.39 9.35 2.28
N ARG A 117 -8.53 9.23 2.95
CA ARG A 117 -9.20 10.38 3.56
C ARG A 117 -8.35 11.02 4.64
N ARG A 118 -7.74 10.22 5.51
CA ARG A 118 -6.87 10.74 6.56
C ARG A 118 -5.65 11.44 5.98
N SER A 119 -5.05 10.84 4.98
CA SER A 119 -3.87 11.40 4.32
C SER A 119 -4.18 12.75 3.67
N THR A 120 -5.34 12.89 3.07
CA THR A 120 -5.74 14.13 2.44
C THR A 120 -6.05 15.22 3.47
N MET A 121 -6.62 14.85 4.61
CA MET A 121 -7.01 15.80 5.64
C MET A 121 -5.82 16.38 6.40
N ILE A 122 -4.77 15.61 6.63
CA ILE A 122 -3.64 16.04 7.45
C ILE A 122 -2.98 17.32 6.92
N PRO A 123 -2.65 17.44 5.63
CA PRO A 123 -2.05 18.67 5.13
C PRO A 123 -2.94 19.90 5.31
N ASP A 124 -4.23 19.74 5.12
CA ASP A 124 -5.18 20.85 5.30
C ASP A 124 -5.21 21.31 6.75
N GLN A 125 -5.17 20.38 7.69
CA GLN A 125 -5.16 20.71 9.10
C GLN A 125 -3.89 21.46 9.49
N GLU A 126 -2.76 21.06 8.94
CA GLU A 126 -1.51 21.76 9.20
C GLU A 126 -1.55 23.18 8.71
N HIS A 127 -2.13 23.41 7.56
CA HIS A 127 -2.28 24.76 7.03
C HIS A 127 -3.15 25.63 7.90
N GLN A 128 -4.16 25.04 8.49
CA GLN A 128 -5.10 25.77 9.33
C GLN A 128 -4.49 26.20 10.66
N THR A 129 -3.47 25.51 11.11
CA THR A 129 -2.84 25.84 12.40
C THR A 129 -1.84 26.98 12.29
N ILE A 130 -1.55 27.39 11.10
CA ILE A 130 -0.65 28.50 10.85
C ILE A 130 -1.40 29.82 10.85
#